data_1df505edca8212e18295fd648c1eb41b
#
_entry.id   1df505edca8212e18295fd648c1eb41b
#
_cell.length_a   1.000
_cell.length_b   1.000
_cell.length_c   1.000
_cell.angle_alpha   90.00
_cell.angle_beta   90.00
_cell.angle_gamma   90.00
#
_symmetry.space_group_name_H-M   'P 1'
#
loop_
_entity.id
_entity.type
_entity.pdbx_description
1 polymer ?
#
loop_
_entity_poly.entity_id
_entity_poly.type
_entity_poly.pdbx_seq_one_letter_code
_entity_poly.pdbx_strand_id
1 'polypeptide(L)'
;SSWIASTEVTNSSALIGTTTGEVGGIFAGMPSIYSIKKSDEKGALSKGDEIIEPGDILVFVSNSTDQFSQITRSVGKSDPDLKEKAQIAVFGASQFGVRLSDYYLRRGHSVVVIEPELDLANELVGSSVGNSKRLDVIHGDPQDEDLLRELDIHSHDIAVAALEDDNLNIAISMRAKDKGVLRTGLVLRDRALVDAVQRIGSINPVSRRQVVVTGILKSIHMNVPGTFQVIPNVPEVISISAEVKAEQGIEGWSISKIESKFGARIAMIDREDFDGKVSVLD
;
A
#
# COMPACT_ATOMS: atom_id res chain seq x y z
N SER A 1 -14.23 -3.96 -3.47
CA SER A 1 -13.22 -4.27 -2.44
C SER A 1 -12.83 -2.97 -1.76
N SER A 2 -12.92 -2.94 -0.44
CA SER A 2 -12.52 -1.77 0.36
C SER A 2 -11.07 -1.94 0.82
N TRP A 3 -10.35 -0.82 0.90
CA TRP A 3 -8.93 -0.80 1.31
C TRP A 3 -8.76 0.14 2.50
N ILE A 4 -7.91 -0.28 3.43
CA ILE A 4 -7.40 0.61 4.47
C ILE A 4 -6.10 1.19 3.97
N ALA A 5 -6.01 2.52 3.97
CA ALA A 5 -4.83 3.24 3.54
C ALA A 5 -4.35 4.18 4.65
N SER A 6 -3.03 4.25 4.83
CA SER A 6 -2.38 5.28 5.64
C SER A 6 -1.59 6.22 4.74
N THR A 7 -1.67 7.51 5.00
CA THR A 7 -0.93 8.50 4.23
C THR A 7 -0.47 9.65 5.11
N GLU A 8 0.70 10.18 4.82
CA GLU A 8 1.27 11.34 5.50
C GLU A 8 0.76 12.64 4.88
N VAL A 9 0.42 13.58 5.71
CA VAL A 9 0.01 14.94 5.33
C VAL A 9 1.25 15.76 4.96
N THR A 10 1.30 16.25 3.73
CA THR A 10 2.42 17.11 3.28
C THR A 10 2.15 18.58 3.59
N ASN A 11 3.18 19.42 3.48
CA ASN A 11 3.06 20.89 3.63
C ASN A 11 2.09 21.56 2.64
N SER A 12 1.75 20.88 1.53
CA SER A 12 0.82 21.37 0.51
C SER A 12 -0.60 20.79 0.65
N SER A 13 -0.88 20.10 1.74
CA SER A 13 -2.19 19.48 1.99
C SER A 13 -3.29 20.52 2.17
N ALA A 14 -4.41 20.29 1.51
CA ALA A 14 -5.63 21.09 1.71
C ALA A 14 -6.32 20.81 3.06
N LEU A 15 -5.92 19.73 3.76
CA LEU A 15 -6.51 19.34 5.04
C LEU A 15 -5.89 20.07 6.24
N ILE A 16 -4.78 20.79 6.08
CA ILE A 16 -4.09 21.49 7.18
C ILE A 16 -5.03 22.47 7.85
N GLY A 17 -5.08 22.42 9.18
CA GLY A 17 -5.87 23.30 10.03
C GLY A 17 -7.35 22.89 10.15
N THR A 18 -7.81 21.86 9.44
CA THR A 18 -9.14 21.27 9.67
C THR A 18 -9.06 20.21 10.78
N THR A 19 -10.16 19.90 11.40
CA THR A 19 -10.21 18.77 12.33
C THR A 19 -10.50 17.47 11.59
N THR A 20 -10.09 16.33 12.15
CA THR A 20 -10.32 15.01 11.55
C THR A 20 -11.80 14.70 11.33
N GLY A 21 -12.70 15.25 12.17
CA GLY A 21 -14.14 15.09 12.04
C GLY A 21 -14.79 15.95 10.97
N GLU A 22 -14.17 17.08 10.61
CA GLU A 22 -14.71 18.00 9.60
C GLU A 22 -14.40 17.59 8.17
N VAL A 23 -13.40 16.72 7.96
CA VAL A 23 -12.87 16.40 6.62
C VAL A 23 -13.95 15.88 5.68
N GLY A 24 -14.78 14.95 6.11
CA GLY A 24 -15.88 14.41 5.29
C GLY A 24 -16.94 15.45 4.91
N GLY A 25 -17.18 16.43 5.79
CA GLY A 25 -18.16 17.52 5.55
C GLY A 25 -17.63 18.63 4.66
N ILE A 26 -16.33 18.92 4.71
CA ILE A 26 -15.71 20.01 3.94
C ILE A 26 -15.30 19.55 2.55
N PHE A 27 -14.77 18.35 2.44
CA PHE A 27 -14.25 17.79 1.19
C PHE A 27 -15.17 16.69 0.66
N ALA A 28 -16.04 17.04 -0.29
CA ALA A 28 -17.01 16.11 -0.86
C ALA A 28 -16.35 14.83 -1.39
N GLY A 29 -16.86 13.68 -0.96
CA GLY A 29 -16.35 12.36 -1.34
C GLY A 29 -15.11 11.87 -0.56
N MET A 30 -14.62 12.64 0.40
CA MET A 30 -13.58 12.17 1.31
C MET A 30 -14.19 11.21 2.35
N PRO A 31 -13.55 10.08 2.62
CA PRO A 31 -13.98 9.20 3.70
C PRO A 31 -13.61 9.78 5.06
N SER A 32 -14.25 9.27 6.09
CA SER A 32 -13.90 9.58 7.48
C SER A 32 -12.47 9.17 7.82
N ILE A 33 -11.84 9.93 8.71
CA ILE A 33 -10.52 9.60 9.26
C ILE A 33 -10.73 8.73 10.50
N TYR A 34 -10.23 7.48 10.45
CA TYR A 34 -10.41 6.51 11.53
C TYR A 34 -9.30 6.54 12.57
N SER A 35 -8.11 6.94 12.15
CA SER A 35 -6.96 7.06 13.04
C SER A 35 -6.03 8.17 12.58
N ILE A 36 -5.34 8.77 13.54
CA ILE A 36 -4.32 9.77 13.34
C ILE A 36 -3.07 9.40 14.15
N LYS A 37 -1.90 9.61 13.56
CA LYS A 37 -0.62 9.60 14.25
C LYS A 37 0.03 10.94 14.05
N LYS A 38 0.20 11.69 15.12
CA LYS A 38 0.97 12.92 15.16
C LYS A 38 2.47 12.62 14.97
N SER A 39 3.20 13.59 14.46
CA SER A 39 4.62 13.42 14.08
C SER A 39 5.49 12.75 15.16
N ASP A 40 5.29 13.12 16.43
CA ASP A 40 6.09 12.65 17.56
C ASP A 40 5.32 11.71 18.52
N GLU A 41 4.13 11.26 18.13
CA GLU A 41 3.24 10.47 19.00
C GLU A 41 2.99 9.06 18.43
N LYS A 42 2.39 8.22 19.25
CA LYS A 42 1.85 6.93 18.82
C LYS A 42 0.54 7.14 18.08
N GLY A 43 0.27 6.26 17.11
CA GLY A 43 -1.02 6.25 16.43
C GLY A 43 -2.16 5.93 17.38
N ALA A 44 -3.27 6.66 17.25
CA ALA A 44 -4.49 6.49 18.04
C ALA A 44 -5.73 6.55 17.15
N LEU A 45 -6.84 6.00 17.62
CA LEU A 45 -8.14 6.18 16.97
C LEU A 45 -8.54 7.65 17.02
N SER A 46 -9.03 8.18 15.89
CA SER A 46 -9.46 9.58 15.82
C SER A 46 -10.68 9.82 16.71
N LYS A 47 -10.66 10.95 17.43
CA LYS A 47 -11.80 11.44 18.23
C LYS A 47 -12.64 12.45 17.47
N GLY A 48 -12.12 12.97 16.34
CA GLY A 48 -12.79 13.95 15.50
C GLY A 48 -12.40 15.40 15.76
N ASP A 49 -11.73 15.70 16.86
CA ASP A 49 -11.32 17.05 17.29
C ASP A 49 -9.84 17.35 17.06
N GLU A 50 -9.07 16.38 16.57
CA GLU A 50 -7.65 16.58 16.31
C GLU A 50 -7.45 17.48 15.08
N ILE A 51 -6.67 18.53 15.25
CA ILE A 51 -6.26 19.43 14.15
C ILE A 51 -5.20 18.74 13.31
N ILE A 52 -5.40 18.72 12.01
CA ILE A 52 -4.49 18.10 11.04
C ILE A 52 -3.33 19.04 10.75
N GLU A 53 -2.12 18.54 10.88
CA GLU A 53 -0.85 19.25 10.68
C GLU A 53 0.05 18.51 9.68
N PRO A 54 1.01 19.20 9.06
CA PRO A 54 2.02 18.56 8.23
C PRO A 54 2.81 17.48 9.01
N GLY A 55 3.07 16.34 8.38
CA GLY A 55 3.76 15.21 9.01
C GLY A 55 2.83 14.24 9.76
N ASP A 56 1.56 14.60 9.96
CA ASP A 56 0.59 13.66 10.52
C ASP A 56 0.33 12.50 9.57
N ILE A 57 0.13 11.31 10.12
CA ILE A 57 -0.27 10.14 9.33
C ILE A 57 -1.75 9.88 9.60
N LEU A 58 -2.55 9.94 8.54
CA LEU A 58 -3.99 9.71 8.60
C LEU A 58 -4.33 8.33 8.05
N VAL A 59 -5.30 7.67 8.67
CA VAL A 59 -5.82 6.35 8.24
C VAL A 59 -7.24 6.51 7.76
N PHE A 60 -7.48 6.04 6.53
CA PHE A 60 -8.78 6.07 5.86
C PHE A 60 -9.21 4.66 5.45
N VAL A 61 -10.51 4.47 5.24
CA VAL A 61 -11.07 3.34 4.50
C VAL A 61 -11.60 3.85 3.18
N SER A 62 -11.06 3.34 2.08
CA SER A 62 -11.50 3.69 0.72
C SER A 62 -12.25 2.53 0.10
N ASN A 63 -13.32 2.80 -0.62
CA ASN A 63 -14.12 1.81 -1.35
C ASN A 63 -13.90 1.84 -2.87
N SER A 64 -13.16 2.81 -3.38
CA SER A 64 -12.87 2.95 -4.80
C SER A 64 -11.48 3.57 -5.06
N THR A 65 -10.96 3.36 -6.27
CA THR A 65 -9.72 3.99 -6.75
C THR A 65 -9.84 5.51 -6.82
N ASP A 66 -11.02 6.01 -7.20
CA ASP A 66 -11.27 7.46 -7.32
C ASP A 66 -11.21 8.13 -5.95
N GLN A 67 -11.82 7.50 -4.93
CA GLN A 67 -11.76 7.98 -3.56
C GLN A 67 -10.32 7.95 -3.03
N PHE A 68 -9.56 6.90 -3.34
CA PHE A 68 -8.14 6.83 -2.98
C PHE A 68 -7.33 7.94 -3.64
N SER A 69 -7.55 8.21 -4.93
CA SER A 69 -6.89 9.32 -5.66
C SER A 69 -7.26 10.68 -5.07
N GLN A 70 -8.50 10.85 -4.63
CA GLN A 70 -8.97 12.06 -3.96
C GLN A 70 -8.27 12.26 -2.61
N ILE A 71 -8.16 11.21 -1.78
CA ILE A 71 -7.40 11.23 -0.53
C ILE A 71 -5.97 11.68 -0.80
N THR A 72 -5.31 11.07 -1.78
CA THR A 72 -3.91 11.34 -2.13
C THR A 72 -3.71 12.82 -2.50
N ARG A 73 -4.60 13.39 -3.30
CA ARG A 73 -4.56 14.82 -3.67
C ARG A 73 -4.80 15.73 -2.47
N SER A 74 -5.78 15.39 -1.62
CA SER A 74 -6.16 16.21 -0.45
C SER A 74 -5.04 16.30 0.59
N VAL A 75 -4.25 15.22 0.76
CA VAL A 75 -3.07 15.24 1.64
C VAL A 75 -1.83 15.91 0.99
N GLY A 76 -1.99 16.48 -0.21
CA GLY A 76 -0.93 17.19 -0.92
C GLY A 76 0.05 16.28 -1.67
N LYS A 77 -0.31 15.03 -1.90
CA LYS A 77 0.45 14.10 -2.75
C LYS A 77 -0.17 14.09 -4.14
N SER A 78 0.49 14.70 -5.10
CA SER A 78 0.12 14.54 -6.50
C SER A 78 0.72 13.24 -7.00
N ASP A 79 -0.09 12.22 -7.11
CA ASP A 79 0.28 10.98 -7.78
C ASP A 79 -0.46 10.95 -9.12
N PRO A 80 0.22 11.11 -10.26
CA PRO A 80 -0.43 10.97 -11.55
C PRO A 80 -1.05 9.58 -11.63
N ASP A 81 -2.28 9.50 -12.12
CA ASP A 81 -2.97 8.22 -12.30
C ASP A 81 -2.10 7.26 -13.12
N LEU A 82 -2.05 6.00 -12.68
CA LEU A 82 -1.36 4.97 -13.46
C LEU A 82 -2.10 4.80 -14.80
N LYS A 83 -1.35 4.80 -15.89
CA LYS A 83 -1.94 4.55 -17.21
C LYS A 83 -2.69 3.21 -17.20
N GLU A 84 -3.78 3.12 -17.94
CA GLU A 84 -4.57 1.88 -18.09
C GLU A 84 -3.68 0.71 -18.53
N LYS A 85 -2.69 0.98 -19.39
CA LYS A 85 -1.64 0.03 -19.83
C LYS A 85 -0.28 0.58 -19.47
N ALA A 86 0.08 0.47 -18.20
CA ALA A 86 1.36 0.93 -17.72
C ALA A 86 2.50 -0.04 -18.07
N GLN A 87 3.71 0.51 -18.15
CA GLN A 87 4.96 -0.24 -18.29
C GLN A 87 5.67 -0.31 -16.95
N ILE A 88 5.97 -1.53 -16.51
CA ILE A 88 6.52 -1.82 -15.20
C ILE A 88 7.89 -2.47 -15.36
N ALA A 89 8.91 -1.90 -14.73
CA ALA A 89 10.23 -2.51 -14.60
C ALA A 89 10.37 -3.17 -13.21
N VAL A 90 10.72 -4.44 -13.17
CA VAL A 90 11.01 -5.18 -11.95
C VAL A 90 12.45 -5.64 -11.99
N PHE A 91 13.22 -5.25 -11.02
CA PHE A 91 14.61 -5.68 -10.86
C PHE A 91 14.68 -6.82 -9.86
N GLY A 92 14.92 -8.03 -10.37
CA GLY A 92 14.98 -9.26 -9.61
C GLY A 92 13.79 -10.20 -9.83
N ALA A 93 14.06 -11.46 -10.11
CA ALA A 93 13.11 -12.57 -10.19
C ALA A 93 12.97 -13.34 -8.86
N SER A 94 13.25 -12.69 -7.73
CA SER A 94 12.96 -13.23 -6.42
C SER A 94 11.45 -13.53 -6.26
N GLN A 95 11.08 -14.29 -5.24
CA GLN A 95 9.66 -14.59 -4.98
C GLN A 95 8.77 -13.34 -4.95
N PHE A 96 9.30 -12.19 -4.49
CA PHE A 96 8.58 -10.92 -4.51
C PHE A 96 8.47 -10.34 -5.92
N GLY A 97 9.56 -10.35 -6.69
CA GLY A 97 9.58 -9.89 -8.08
C GLY A 97 8.60 -10.68 -8.95
N VAL A 98 8.60 -12.01 -8.83
CA VAL A 98 7.66 -12.89 -9.56
C VAL A 98 6.20 -12.58 -9.21
N ARG A 99 5.87 -12.47 -7.92
CA ARG A 99 4.50 -12.16 -7.48
C ARG A 99 4.04 -10.76 -7.90
N LEU A 100 4.93 -9.80 -7.86
CA LEU A 100 4.65 -8.45 -8.31
C LEU A 100 4.40 -8.41 -9.82
N SER A 101 5.22 -9.12 -10.60
CA SER A 101 5.03 -9.27 -12.03
C SER A 101 3.68 -9.91 -12.36
N ASP A 102 3.31 -11.02 -11.72
CA ASP A 102 1.99 -11.66 -11.88
C ASP A 102 0.84 -10.69 -11.55
N TYR A 103 0.98 -9.91 -10.48
CA TYR A 103 -0.02 -8.93 -10.08
C TYR A 103 -0.31 -7.88 -11.17
N TYR A 104 0.74 -7.30 -11.77
CA TYR A 104 0.60 -6.30 -12.82
C TYR A 104 0.14 -6.89 -14.16
N LEU A 105 0.67 -8.06 -14.52
CA LEU A 105 0.27 -8.77 -15.75
C LEU A 105 -1.22 -9.13 -15.75
N ARG A 106 -1.77 -9.61 -14.63
CA ARG A 106 -3.21 -9.91 -14.46
C ARG A 106 -4.10 -8.67 -14.62
N ARG A 107 -3.55 -7.49 -14.39
CA ARG A 107 -4.25 -6.20 -14.55
C ARG A 107 -4.08 -5.57 -15.94
N GLY A 108 -3.42 -6.26 -16.84
CA GLY A 108 -3.29 -5.82 -18.24
C GLY A 108 -2.06 -4.98 -18.52
N HIS A 109 -1.19 -4.74 -17.52
CA HIS A 109 0.06 -4.00 -17.70
C HIS A 109 1.14 -4.85 -18.37
N SER A 110 2.16 -4.18 -18.93
CA SER A 110 3.37 -4.84 -19.44
C SER A 110 4.46 -4.81 -18.39
N VAL A 111 5.24 -5.88 -18.29
CA VAL A 111 6.29 -6.02 -17.27
C VAL A 111 7.58 -6.43 -17.97
N VAL A 112 8.69 -5.77 -17.65
CA VAL A 112 10.05 -6.25 -17.92
C VAL A 112 10.69 -6.63 -16.60
N VAL A 113 11.28 -7.83 -16.53
CA VAL A 113 12.05 -8.29 -15.37
C VAL A 113 13.52 -8.36 -15.77
N ILE A 114 14.39 -7.72 -15.00
CA ILE A 114 15.84 -7.74 -15.19
C ILE A 114 16.42 -8.54 -14.03
N GLU A 115 17.04 -9.68 -14.33
CA GLU A 115 17.57 -10.63 -13.33
C GLU A 115 19.03 -10.95 -13.65
N PRO A 116 19.96 -10.71 -12.70
CA PRO A 116 21.36 -11.03 -12.88
C PRO A 116 21.68 -12.53 -12.81
N GLU A 117 20.85 -13.32 -12.13
CA GLU A 117 21.06 -14.76 -11.98
C GLU A 117 20.32 -15.53 -13.09
N LEU A 118 21.07 -16.19 -13.98
CA LEU A 118 20.52 -16.91 -15.12
C LEU A 118 19.51 -17.98 -14.73
N ASP A 119 19.73 -18.68 -13.62
CA ASP A 119 18.85 -19.75 -13.15
C ASP A 119 17.49 -19.18 -12.72
N LEU A 120 17.47 -18.06 -12.00
CA LEU A 120 16.22 -17.38 -11.61
C LEU A 120 15.48 -16.80 -12.82
N ALA A 121 16.20 -16.25 -13.79
CA ALA A 121 15.60 -15.78 -15.03
C ALA A 121 14.92 -16.94 -15.79
N ASN A 122 15.59 -18.08 -15.91
CA ASN A 122 15.06 -19.28 -16.57
C ASN A 122 13.87 -19.88 -15.80
N GLU A 123 13.93 -19.91 -14.47
CA GLU A 123 12.82 -20.35 -13.62
C GLU A 123 11.57 -19.50 -13.84
N LEU A 124 11.73 -18.18 -13.91
CA LEU A 124 10.61 -17.27 -14.21
C LEU A 124 10.03 -17.54 -15.58
N VAL A 125 10.86 -17.65 -16.61
CA VAL A 125 10.42 -17.95 -17.99
C VAL A 125 9.68 -19.29 -18.05
N GLY A 126 10.13 -20.31 -17.33
CA GLY A 126 9.51 -21.64 -17.26
C GLY A 126 8.23 -21.70 -16.42
N SER A 127 7.92 -20.65 -15.68
CA SER A 127 6.75 -20.58 -14.78
C SER A 127 5.45 -20.26 -15.53
N SER A 128 4.31 -20.39 -14.83
CA SER A 128 3.03 -19.96 -15.36
C SER A 128 2.97 -18.45 -15.67
N VAL A 129 3.75 -17.65 -14.97
CA VAL A 129 3.87 -16.19 -15.19
C VAL A 129 4.61 -15.92 -16.49
N GLY A 130 5.64 -16.72 -16.79
CA GLY A 130 6.45 -16.63 -18.02
C GLY A 130 5.67 -16.83 -19.31
N ASN A 131 4.49 -17.46 -19.27
CA ASN A 131 3.63 -17.63 -20.42
C ASN A 131 2.93 -16.35 -20.91
N SER A 132 3.05 -15.26 -20.19
CA SER A 132 2.42 -13.99 -20.54
C SER A 132 3.14 -13.31 -21.71
N LYS A 133 2.39 -12.95 -22.77
CA LYS A 133 2.92 -12.17 -23.91
C LYS A 133 3.29 -10.72 -23.55
N ARG A 134 2.99 -10.28 -22.35
CA ARG A 134 3.31 -8.95 -21.83
C ARG A 134 4.43 -8.97 -20.81
N LEU A 135 5.12 -10.10 -20.66
CA LEU A 135 6.30 -10.25 -19.83
C LEU A 135 7.53 -10.41 -20.71
N ASP A 136 8.51 -9.57 -20.50
CA ASP A 136 9.86 -9.73 -20.98
C ASP A 136 10.79 -10.05 -19.83
N VAL A 137 11.60 -11.09 -19.95
CA VAL A 137 12.59 -11.48 -18.94
C VAL A 137 13.98 -11.33 -19.54
N ILE A 138 14.78 -10.47 -18.93
CA ILE A 138 16.13 -10.13 -19.39
C ILE A 138 17.12 -10.63 -18.35
N HIS A 139 18.02 -11.52 -18.76
CA HIS A 139 19.19 -11.86 -17.97
C HIS A 139 20.25 -10.79 -18.18
N GLY A 140 20.61 -10.06 -17.11
CA GLY A 140 21.59 -8.98 -17.19
C GLY A 140 21.81 -8.27 -15.87
N ASP A 141 22.90 -7.50 -15.78
CA ASP A 141 23.20 -6.69 -14.61
C ASP A 141 22.25 -5.49 -14.51
N PRO A 142 21.44 -5.38 -13.46
CA PRO A 142 20.54 -4.25 -13.27
C PRO A 142 21.25 -2.91 -13.03
N GLN A 143 22.58 -2.91 -12.89
CA GLN A 143 23.40 -1.71 -12.81
C GLN A 143 24.00 -1.29 -14.16
N ASP A 144 23.90 -2.13 -15.19
CA ASP A 144 24.42 -1.83 -16.51
C ASP A 144 23.61 -0.69 -17.16
N GLU A 145 24.27 0.46 -17.35
CA GLU A 145 23.62 1.65 -17.93
C GLU A 145 23.26 1.51 -19.38
N ASP A 146 24.02 0.74 -20.14
CA ASP A 146 23.73 0.49 -21.56
C ASP A 146 22.48 -0.39 -21.68
N LEU A 147 22.37 -1.43 -20.86
CA LEU A 147 21.17 -2.27 -20.77
C LEU A 147 19.94 -1.45 -20.35
N LEU A 148 20.05 -0.63 -19.30
CA LEU A 148 18.92 0.20 -18.83
C LEU A 148 18.47 1.23 -19.88
N ARG A 149 19.41 1.73 -20.68
CA ARG A 149 19.12 2.64 -21.80
C ARG A 149 18.46 1.90 -22.96
N GLU A 150 18.96 0.72 -23.33
CA GLU A 150 18.37 -0.12 -24.38
C GLU A 150 16.92 -0.51 -24.05
N LEU A 151 16.64 -0.83 -22.78
CA LEU A 151 15.31 -1.16 -22.27
C LEU A 151 14.42 0.07 -22.01
N ASP A 152 14.93 1.27 -22.27
CA ASP A 152 14.18 2.53 -22.11
C ASP A 152 13.54 2.68 -20.71
N ILE A 153 14.29 2.31 -19.65
CA ILE A 153 13.76 2.26 -18.29
C ILE A 153 13.16 3.60 -17.84
N HIS A 154 13.69 4.71 -18.33
CA HIS A 154 13.17 6.04 -17.99
C HIS A 154 11.74 6.31 -18.49
N SER A 155 11.26 5.56 -19.49
CA SER A 155 9.88 5.67 -20.01
C SER A 155 8.88 4.83 -19.22
N HIS A 156 9.36 3.96 -18.32
CA HIS A 156 8.49 3.12 -17.51
C HIS A 156 7.72 3.93 -16.47
N ASP A 157 6.48 3.54 -16.23
CA ASP A 157 5.61 4.21 -15.26
C ASP A 157 5.97 3.85 -13.81
N ILE A 158 6.43 2.61 -13.61
CA ILE A 158 6.84 2.08 -12.30
C ILE A 158 8.16 1.31 -12.42
N ALA A 159 9.03 1.46 -11.44
CA ALA A 159 10.22 0.63 -11.26
C ALA A 159 10.27 0.08 -9.83
N VAL A 160 10.47 -1.22 -9.67
CA VAL A 160 10.57 -1.86 -8.35
C VAL A 160 11.82 -2.74 -8.27
N ALA A 161 12.66 -2.47 -7.28
CA ALA A 161 13.82 -3.32 -6.96
C ALA A 161 13.43 -4.39 -5.93
N ALA A 162 13.60 -5.66 -6.30
CA ALA A 162 13.22 -6.84 -5.53
C ALA A 162 14.29 -7.93 -5.57
N LEU A 163 15.55 -7.56 -5.69
CA LEU A 163 16.73 -8.44 -5.58
C LEU A 163 16.95 -8.89 -4.13
N GLU A 164 17.86 -9.84 -3.95
CA GLU A 164 18.21 -10.32 -2.61
C GLU A 164 19.17 -9.38 -1.84
N ASP A 165 19.82 -8.43 -2.51
CA ASP A 165 20.73 -7.45 -1.90
C ASP A 165 20.02 -6.12 -1.66
N ASP A 166 19.91 -5.72 -0.37
CA ASP A 166 19.25 -4.49 0.04
C ASP A 166 19.95 -3.24 -0.46
N ASN A 167 21.31 -3.21 -0.48
CA ASN A 167 22.06 -2.05 -0.96
C ASN A 167 21.89 -1.87 -2.46
N LEU A 168 21.88 -2.98 -3.20
CA LEU A 168 21.63 -2.97 -4.63
C LEU A 168 20.20 -2.50 -4.94
N ASN A 169 19.20 -2.94 -4.17
CA ASN A 169 17.82 -2.47 -4.30
C ASN A 169 17.72 -0.95 -4.08
N ILE A 170 18.42 -0.41 -3.08
CA ILE A 170 18.48 1.04 -2.82
C ILE A 170 19.11 1.75 -4.03
N ALA A 171 20.29 1.30 -4.46
CA ALA A 171 21.04 1.93 -5.56
C ALA A 171 20.22 1.96 -6.87
N ILE A 172 19.60 0.84 -7.24
CA ILE A 172 18.77 0.72 -8.44
C ILE A 172 17.54 1.63 -8.35
N SER A 173 16.84 1.64 -7.21
CA SER A 173 15.66 2.46 -7.04
C SER A 173 15.97 3.95 -7.09
N MET A 174 17.09 4.38 -6.51
CA MET A 174 17.56 5.76 -6.59
C MET A 174 17.90 6.13 -8.04
N ARG A 175 18.60 5.24 -8.76
CA ARG A 175 18.95 5.46 -10.17
C ARG A 175 17.69 5.54 -11.06
N ALA A 176 16.72 4.65 -10.88
CA ALA A 176 15.46 4.69 -11.62
C ALA A 176 14.71 6.01 -11.38
N LYS A 177 14.71 6.48 -10.14
CA LYS A 177 14.13 7.78 -9.76
C LYS A 177 14.85 8.94 -10.44
N ASP A 178 16.17 8.95 -10.40
CA ASP A 178 17.02 9.99 -11.02
C ASP A 178 16.83 10.03 -12.55
N LYS A 179 16.64 8.89 -13.17
CA LYS A 179 16.32 8.79 -14.60
C LYS A 179 14.89 9.20 -14.98
N GLY A 180 14.04 9.56 -14.01
CA GLY A 180 12.71 10.13 -14.27
C GLY A 180 11.55 9.15 -14.15
N VAL A 181 11.76 7.90 -13.69
CA VAL A 181 10.65 6.99 -13.42
C VAL A 181 9.78 7.59 -12.30
N LEU A 182 8.49 7.77 -12.59
CA LEU A 182 7.57 8.48 -11.71
C LEU A 182 7.38 7.80 -10.36
N ARG A 183 7.24 6.47 -10.37
CA ARG A 183 6.99 5.66 -9.18
C ARG A 183 8.10 4.64 -8.99
N THR A 184 8.82 4.77 -7.91
CA THR A 184 9.88 3.82 -7.57
C THR A 184 9.60 3.18 -6.23
N GLY A 185 9.84 1.88 -6.14
CA GLY A 185 9.69 1.11 -4.92
C GLY A 185 10.84 0.12 -4.77
N LEU A 186 11.06 -0.35 -3.54
CA LEU A 186 12.05 -1.38 -3.29
C LEU A 186 11.66 -2.26 -2.12
N VAL A 187 12.12 -3.50 -2.15
CA VAL A 187 11.95 -4.48 -1.08
C VAL A 187 13.23 -4.53 -0.25
N LEU A 188 13.11 -4.36 1.05
CA LEU A 188 14.24 -4.41 2.00
C LEU A 188 14.00 -5.47 3.08
N ARG A 189 15.08 -6.12 3.50
CA ARG A 189 15.10 -7.07 4.62
C ARG A 189 15.45 -6.39 5.93
N ASP A 190 16.37 -5.45 5.89
CA ASP A 190 16.86 -4.73 7.07
C ASP A 190 15.91 -3.58 7.43
N ARG A 191 15.36 -3.63 8.65
CA ARG A 191 14.45 -2.60 9.17
C ARG A 191 15.14 -1.23 9.30
N ALA A 192 16.39 -1.19 9.67
CA ALA A 192 17.11 0.08 9.82
C ALA A 192 17.25 0.78 8.45
N LEU A 193 17.45 0.02 7.37
CA LEU A 193 17.45 0.55 6.01
C LEU A 193 16.05 1.02 5.59
N VAL A 194 14.99 0.29 5.95
CA VAL A 194 13.61 0.76 5.69
C VAL A 194 13.37 2.12 6.33
N ASP A 195 13.67 2.26 7.63
CA ASP A 195 13.48 3.50 8.38
C ASP A 195 14.34 4.65 7.82
N ALA A 196 15.57 4.34 7.36
CA ALA A 196 16.46 5.33 6.73
C ALA A 196 15.94 5.82 5.38
N VAL A 197 15.51 4.89 4.51
CA VAL A 197 14.99 5.23 3.18
C VAL A 197 13.65 5.98 3.28
N GLN A 198 12.80 5.62 4.24
CA GLN A 198 11.54 6.36 4.50
C GLN A 198 11.80 7.82 4.87
N ARG A 199 12.84 8.09 5.69
CA ARG A 199 13.20 9.47 6.06
C ARG A 199 13.69 10.30 4.86
N ILE A 200 14.29 9.67 3.86
CA ILE A 200 14.70 10.37 2.63
C ILE A 200 13.47 10.78 1.79
N GLY A 201 12.34 10.05 1.90
CA GLY A 201 11.06 10.44 1.32
C GLY A 201 10.93 10.34 -0.20
N SER A 202 12.00 9.96 -0.90
CA SER A 202 12.03 9.95 -2.37
C SER A 202 11.59 8.63 -2.99
N ILE A 203 11.60 7.56 -2.22
CA ILE A 203 11.38 6.18 -2.67
C ILE A 203 10.52 5.45 -1.64
N ASN A 204 9.70 4.52 -2.09
CA ASN A 204 8.78 3.77 -1.24
C ASN A 204 9.39 2.41 -0.84
N PRO A 205 10.02 2.31 0.34
CA PRO A 205 10.55 1.04 0.82
C PRO A 205 9.43 0.15 1.39
N VAL A 206 9.49 -1.13 1.08
CA VAL A 206 8.62 -2.16 1.65
C VAL A 206 9.46 -3.13 2.47
N SER A 207 9.15 -3.26 3.75
CA SER A 207 9.82 -4.21 4.63
C SER A 207 9.36 -5.64 4.33
N ARG A 208 10.29 -6.46 3.86
CA ARG A 208 10.07 -7.91 3.65
C ARG A 208 9.60 -8.60 4.93
N ARG A 209 10.19 -8.24 6.07
CA ARG A 209 9.83 -8.77 7.39
C ARG A 209 8.40 -8.40 7.79
N GLN A 210 7.99 -7.18 7.57
CA GLN A 210 6.66 -6.71 7.92
C GLN A 210 5.56 -7.42 7.11
N VAL A 211 5.81 -7.65 5.81
CA VAL A 211 4.91 -8.42 4.95
C VAL A 211 4.76 -9.87 5.44
N VAL A 212 5.88 -10.51 5.80
CA VAL A 212 5.86 -11.89 6.32
C VAL A 212 5.17 -11.98 7.67
N VAL A 213 5.49 -11.07 8.61
CA VAL A 213 4.84 -11.02 9.94
C VAL A 213 3.33 -10.80 9.82
N THR A 214 2.90 -9.89 8.95
CA THR A 214 1.48 -9.67 8.68
C THR A 214 0.82 -10.93 8.12
N GLY A 215 1.48 -11.63 7.21
CA GLY A 215 1.00 -12.92 6.66
C GLY A 215 0.90 -14.02 7.72
N ILE A 216 1.87 -14.14 8.60
CA ILE A 216 1.88 -15.10 9.71
C ILE A 216 0.78 -14.78 10.71
N LEU A 217 0.66 -13.52 11.14
CA LEU A 217 -0.39 -13.09 12.05
C LEU A 217 -1.78 -13.36 11.47
N LYS A 218 -1.97 -13.07 10.19
CA LYS A 218 -3.19 -13.40 9.47
C LYS A 218 -3.49 -14.91 9.53
N SER A 219 -2.47 -15.75 9.32
CA SER A 219 -2.61 -17.22 9.36
C SER A 219 -2.90 -17.76 10.77
N ILE A 220 -2.23 -17.23 11.80
CA ILE A 220 -2.43 -17.65 13.20
C ILE A 220 -3.82 -17.24 13.69
N HIS A 221 -4.28 -16.06 13.30
CA HIS A 221 -5.58 -15.53 13.72
C HIS A 221 -6.74 -15.97 12.81
N MET A 222 -6.51 -16.87 11.87
CA MET A 222 -7.60 -17.45 11.05
C MET A 222 -8.66 -18.19 11.87
N ASN A 223 -8.37 -18.58 13.12
CA ASN A 223 -9.35 -19.16 14.04
C ASN A 223 -10.15 -18.11 14.83
N VAL A 224 -9.79 -16.84 14.75
CA VAL A 224 -10.64 -15.74 15.21
C VAL A 224 -11.54 -15.37 14.02
N PRO A 225 -12.88 -15.34 14.19
CA PRO A 225 -13.76 -14.98 13.08
C PRO A 225 -13.37 -13.60 12.55
N GLY A 226 -12.83 -13.58 11.32
CA GLY A 226 -12.46 -12.35 10.65
C GLY A 226 -11.02 -12.28 10.15
N THR A 227 -10.66 -11.16 9.55
CA THR A 227 -9.32 -10.85 9.05
C THR A 227 -8.66 -9.81 9.93
N PHE A 228 -7.38 -10.02 10.22
CA PHE A 228 -6.53 -9.10 10.95
C PHE A 228 -5.56 -8.40 10.01
N GLN A 229 -5.44 -7.09 10.12
CA GLN A 229 -4.50 -6.30 9.33
C GLN A 229 -3.82 -5.24 10.19
N VAL A 230 -2.49 -5.23 10.20
CA VAL A 230 -1.68 -4.14 10.75
C VAL A 230 -1.65 -3.00 9.73
N ILE A 231 -1.91 -1.79 10.18
CA ILE A 231 -1.93 -0.61 9.31
C ILE A 231 -0.50 -0.13 9.11
N PRO A 232 -0.01 -0.01 7.86
CA PRO A 232 1.31 0.53 7.58
C PRO A 232 1.48 1.93 8.21
N ASN A 233 2.68 2.19 8.76
CA ASN A 233 3.07 3.45 9.41
C ASN A 233 2.31 3.80 10.72
N VAL A 234 1.28 3.03 11.10
CA VAL A 234 0.53 3.19 12.35
C VAL A 234 0.35 1.82 13.02
N PRO A 235 1.44 1.18 13.45
CA PRO A 235 1.41 -0.21 13.94
C PRO A 235 0.66 -0.39 15.26
N GLU A 236 0.37 0.69 15.97
CA GLU A 236 -0.42 0.69 17.20
C GLU A 236 -1.93 0.48 16.94
N VAL A 237 -2.36 0.72 15.70
CA VAL A 237 -3.76 0.57 15.28
C VAL A 237 -3.88 -0.63 14.36
N ILE A 238 -4.84 -1.48 14.66
CA ILE A 238 -5.12 -2.70 13.89
C ILE A 238 -6.53 -2.65 13.33
N SER A 239 -6.72 -3.23 12.17
CA SER A 239 -8.04 -3.46 11.60
C SER A 239 -8.41 -4.93 11.78
N ILE A 240 -9.64 -5.16 12.23
CA ILE A 240 -10.20 -6.49 12.38
C ILE A 240 -11.55 -6.51 11.66
N SER A 241 -11.79 -7.50 10.80
CA SER A 241 -13.15 -7.81 10.36
C SER A 241 -13.65 -9.02 11.14
N ALA A 242 -14.85 -8.94 11.66
CA ALA A 242 -15.47 -10.03 12.42
C ALA A 242 -16.92 -10.21 11.96
N GLU A 243 -17.33 -11.47 11.89
CA GLU A 243 -18.73 -11.84 11.69
C GLU A 243 -19.47 -11.72 13.02
N VAL A 244 -20.58 -10.99 13.03
CA VAL A 244 -21.46 -10.87 14.19
C VAL A 244 -22.46 -12.01 14.19
N LYS A 245 -22.41 -12.87 15.21
CA LYS A 245 -23.34 -13.99 15.41
C LYS A 245 -24.35 -13.65 16.53
N ALA A 246 -25.58 -14.13 16.39
CA ALA A 246 -26.64 -13.91 17.37
C ALA A 246 -26.26 -14.29 18.81
N GLU A 247 -25.42 -15.33 18.97
CA GLU A 247 -24.95 -15.84 20.27
C GLU A 247 -24.03 -14.84 21.02
N GLN A 248 -23.50 -13.81 20.35
CA GLN A 248 -22.55 -12.86 20.96
C GLN A 248 -23.21 -11.76 21.80
N GLY A 249 -24.55 -11.68 21.80
CA GLY A 249 -25.32 -10.75 22.65
C GLY A 249 -25.17 -9.27 22.28
N ILE A 250 -24.65 -8.97 21.09
CA ILE A 250 -24.55 -7.60 20.53
C ILE A 250 -25.58 -7.31 19.45
N GLU A 251 -26.44 -8.30 19.15
CA GLU A 251 -27.53 -8.14 18.20
C GLU A 251 -28.44 -6.99 18.61
N GLY A 252 -28.79 -6.14 17.65
CA GLY A 252 -29.62 -4.95 17.88
C GLY A 252 -28.89 -3.78 18.57
N TRP A 253 -27.60 -3.87 18.84
CA TRP A 253 -26.83 -2.73 19.34
C TRP A 253 -26.57 -1.70 18.22
N SER A 254 -26.63 -0.42 18.58
CA SER A 254 -26.18 0.63 17.68
C SER A 254 -24.64 0.60 17.53
N ILE A 255 -24.15 1.10 16.40
CA ILE A 255 -22.71 1.25 16.12
C ILE A 255 -22.03 2.01 17.25
N SER A 256 -22.57 3.16 17.63
CA SER A 256 -22.05 4.01 18.69
C SER A 256 -21.92 3.26 20.03
N LYS A 257 -22.87 2.36 20.36
CA LYS A 257 -22.80 1.52 21.56
C LYS A 257 -21.67 0.52 21.49
N ILE A 258 -21.46 -0.10 20.32
CA ILE A 258 -20.37 -1.07 20.09
C ILE A 258 -19.03 -0.35 20.20
N GLU A 259 -18.86 0.76 19.50
CA GLU A 259 -17.63 1.57 19.52
C GLU A 259 -17.25 2.00 20.94
N SER A 260 -18.22 2.54 21.68
CA SER A 260 -18.00 2.97 23.08
C SER A 260 -17.64 1.81 24.00
N LYS A 261 -18.28 0.65 23.81
CA LYS A 261 -18.07 -0.53 24.68
C LYS A 261 -16.71 -1.17 24.49
N PHE A 262 -16.25 -1.24 23.22
CA PHE A 262 -15.04 -1.97 22.86
C PHE A 262 -13.83 -1.05 22.59
N GLY A 263 -13.99 0.27 22.65
CA GLY A 263 -12.92 1.22 22.34
C GLY A 263 -12.45 1.08 20.89
N ALA A 264 -13.37 0.84 19.96
CA ALA A 264 -13.09 0.58 18.56
C ALA A 264 -13.77 1.64 17.68
N ARG A 265 -13.42 1.67 16.41
CA ARG A 265 -14.15 2.39 15.34
C ARG A 265 -14.61 1.38 14.31
N ILE A 266 -15.88 1.46 13.92
CA ILE A 266 -16.47 0.60 12.88
C ILE A 266 -16.42 1.36 11.57
N ALA A 267 -15.55 0.89 10.67
CA ALA A 267 -15.32 1.52 9.38
C ALA A 267 -16.28 1.02 8.30
N MET A 268 -16.83 -0.20 8.47
CA MET A 268 -17.63 -0.84 7.44
C MET A 268 -18.54 -1.91 8.05
N ILE A 269 -19.74 -2.00 7.49
CA ILE A 269 -20.68 -3.10 7.79
C ILE A 269 -21.04 -3.79 6.46
N ASP A 270 -20.87 -5.11 6.43
CA ASP A 270 -21.36 -5.96 5.36
C ASP A 270 -22.57 -6.76 5.88
N ARG A 271 -23.67 -6.76 5.12
CA ARG A 271 -24.88 -7.50 5.44
C ARG A 271 -25.27 -8.36 4.26
N GLU A 272 -25.40 -9.66 4.48
CA GLU A 272 -25.75 -10.62 3.41
C GLU A 272 -27.12 -10.35 2.75
N ASP A 273 -28.03 -9.67 3.43
CA ASP A 273 -29.43 -9.46 2.98
C ASP A 273 -29.65 -8.21 2.12
N PHE A 274 -28.61 -7.42 1.84
CA PHE A 274 -28.70 -6.18 1.06
C PHE A 274 -27.83 -6.24 -0.19
N ASP A 275 -28.38 -6.72 -1.30
CA ASP A 275 -27.99 -6.46 -2.72
C ASP A 275 -26.47 -6.33 -3.00
N GLY A 276 -25.62 -7.00 -2.23
CA GLY A 276 -24.17 -7.06 -2.43
C GLY A 276 -23.42 -5.73 -2.30
N LYS A 277 -24.04 -4.70 -1.75
CA LYS A 277 -23.38 -3.39 -1.51
C LYS A 277 -22.86 -3.31 -0.08
N VAL A 278 -21.54 -3.28 0.02
CA VAL A 278 -20.85 -2.98 1.27
C VAL A 278 -21.03 -1.50 1.59
N SER A 279 -21.59 -1.20 2.76
CA SER A 279 -21.72 0.18 3.22
C SER A 279 -20.48 0.58 4.00
N VAL A 280 -19.74 1.55 3.50
CA VAL A 280 -18.76 2.28 4.32
C VAL A 280 -19.56 3.26 5.15
N LEU A 281 -19.29 3.34 6.45
CA LEU A 281 -19.98 4.29 7.32
C LEU A 281 -19.33 5.66 7.14
N ASP A 282 -20.18 6.65 6.83
CA ASP A 282 -19.80 8.06 6.78
C ASP A 282 -19.65 8.65 8.18
#